data_927caa161fdfa54f5d61182ddf8955b0
#
_entry.id   927caa161fdfa54f5d61182ddf8955b0
#
_cell.length_a   1.000
_cell.length_b   1.000
_cell.length_c   1.000
_cell.angle_alpha   90.00
_cell.angle_beta   90.00
_cell.angle_gamma   90.00
#
_symmetry.space_group_name_H-M   'P 1'
#
loop_
_entity.id
_entity.type
_entity.pdbx_description
1 polymer ?
#
loop_
_entity_poly.entity_id
_entity_poly.type
_entity_poly.pdbx_seq_one_letter_code
_entity_poly.pdbx_strand_id
1 'polypeptide(L)'
;DNAEVDGMTGIGSGKFAAEGILSDRMGLREGWVTAQDGRITGIGTGDCPVEPDVRGFILADTVNMHTHCADYGLSVPPGISLSDLVAPPDGLKHRYLRETPASILERDMARFGNDSRRNGSRTFADFREGGAEGCRMLRRSVPDAVILGRPLSPEFDPEEIDSILETADGIGISSISDMDRGYIERIADEVRERRMIFAIHTSERIREDIDFILSLDPAFVVHMCEATDSDIVKCAEAEVPIVLCPTSNAYFGKTSPAARALSLGADIALGTDNGMLCRPDMVSEASVLYDVLK
;
A
#
# COMPACT_ATOMS: atom_id res chain seq x y z
N ASP A 1 -16.45 -30.14 -1.78
CA ASP A 1 -16.98 -29.52 -3.00
C ASP A 1 -16.41 -28.11 -3.07
N ASN A 2 -15.28 -27.98 -3.77
CA ASN A 2 -14.71 -26.70 -4.11
C ASN A 2 -15.54 -26.09 -5.24
N ALA A 3 -16.44 -25.18 -4.91
CA ALA A 3 -17.00 -24.27 -5.90
C ALA A 3 -15.86 -23.30 -6.30
N GLU A 4 -15.34 -23.44 -7.49
CA GLU A 4 -14.52 -22.43 -8.14
C GLU A 4 -15.34 -21.14 -8.21
N VAL A 5 -14.98 -20.18 -7.37
CA VAL A 5 -15.42 -18.78 -7.53
C VAL A 5 -14.59 -18.23 -8.67
N ASP A 6 -15.10 -18.34 -9.86
CA ASP A 6 -14.52 -17.72 -11.05
C ASP A 6 -14.60 -16.20 -10.83
N GLY A 7 -13.42 -15.57 -10.65
CA GLY A 7 -13.32 -14.17 -10.26
C GLY A 7 -14.00 -13.25 -11.28
N MET A 8 -15.07 -12.60 -10.89
CA MET A 8 -15.74 -11.56 -11.67
C MET A 8 -14.83 -10.34 -11.82
N THR A 9 -13.86 -10.43 -12.69
CA THR A 9 -13.14 -9.28 -13.22
C THR A 9 -13.91 -8.71 -14.41
N GLY A 10 -14.68 -7.68 -14.14
CA GLY A 10 -15.40 -6.90 -15.15
C GLY A 10 -16.91 -7.15 -15.09
N ILE A 11 -17.66 -6.17 -14.60
CA ILE A 11 -19.11 -6.09 -14.83
C ILE A 11 -19.26 -5.90 -16.34
N GLY A 12 -19.59 -6.98 -17.06
CA GLY A 12 -19.92 -6.92 -18.46
C GLY A 12 -21.09 -5.96 -18.72
N SER A 13 -21.30 -5.59 -19.96
CA SER A 13 -22.47 -4.81 -20.38
C SER A 13 -23.76 -5.57 -19.96
N GLY A 14 -24.38 -5.10 -18.87
CA GLY A 14 -25.56 -5.76 -18.31
C GLY A 14 -25.98 -5.19 -16.96
N LYS A 15 -27.15 -5.66 -16.49
CA LYS A 15 -27.64 -5.36 -15.15
C LYS A 15 -27.08 -6.38 -14.17
N PHE A 16 -26.74 -5.92 -12.98
CA PHE A 16 -26.24 -6.74 -11.88
C PHE A 16 -26.87 -6.27 -10.58
N ALA A 17 -27.22 -7.19 -9.70
CA ALA A 17 -27.75 -6.90 -8.36
C ALA A 17 -27.07 -7.80 -7.31
N ALA A 18 -26.73 -7.22 -6.18
CA ALA A 18 -26.22 -7.91 -5.00
C ALA A 18 -27.05 -7.55 -3.76
N GLU A 19 -27.28 -8.51 -2.88
CA GLU A 19 -27.99 -8.34 -1.61
C GLU A 19 -27.23 -9.01 -0.47
N GLY A 20 -27.27 -8.41 0.72
CA GLY A 20 -26.66 -9.00 1.92
C GLY A 20 -26.18 -7.97 2.92
N ILE A 21 -25.01 -8.18 3.51
CA ILE A 21 -24.43 -7.25 4.49
C ILE A 21 -23.60 -6.19 3.76
N LEU A 22 -24.12 -4.99 3.70
CA LEU A 22 -23.43 -3.81 3.15
C LEU A 22 -22.55 -3.19 4.23
N SER A 23 -21.27 -2.98 3.92
CA SER A 23 -20.34 -2.23 4.75
C SER A 23 -20.12 -0.84 4.15
N ASP A 24 -20.41 0.19 4.92
CA ASP A 24 -20.15 1.58 4.56
C ASP A 24 -19.70 2.40 5.79
N ARG A 25 -19.58 3.71 5.63
CA ARG A 25 -19.18 4.62 6.72
C ARG A 25 -20.12 4.59 7.94
N MET A 26 -21.33 4.06 7.80
CA MET A 26 -22.31 3.93 8.88
C MET A 26 -22.22 2.56 9.58
N GLY A 27 -21.29 1.69 9.15
CA GLY A 27 -21.08 0.34 9.68
C GLY A 27 -21.67 -0.75 8.82
N LEU A 28 -21.98 -1.89 9.46
CA LEU A 28 -22.55 -3.07 8.80
C LEU A 28 -24.08 -3.03 8.88
N ARG A 29 -24.76 -3.21 7.75
CA ARG A 29 -26.22 -3.26 7.70
C ARG A 29 -26.71 -4.15 6.55
N GLU A 30 -27.89 -4.72 6.69
CA GLU A 30 -28.57 -5.40 5.58
C GLU A 30 -28.92 -4.40 4.49
N GLY A 31 -28.63 -4.75 3.24
CA GLY A 31 -28.87 -3.88 2.11
C GLY A 31 -28.57 -4.53 0.77
N TRP A 32 -28.67 -3.74 -0.25
CA TRP A 32 -28.48 -4.16 -1.63
C TRP A 32 -27.78 -3.07 -2.47
N VAL A 33 -27.18 -3.52 -3.55
CA VAL A 33 -26.57 -2.69 -4.59
C VAL A 33 -27.06 -3.17 -5.95
N THR A 34 -27.48 -2.24 -6.81
CA THR A 34 -27.71 -2.53 -8.22
C THR A 34 -26.70 -1.76 -9.09
N ALA A 35 -26.31 -2.37 -10.19
CA ALA A 35 -25.40 -1.78 -11.15
C ALA A 35 -25.88 -2.04 -12.58
N GLN A 36 -25.53 -1.14 -13.49
CA GLN A 36 -25.76 -1.32 -14.92
C GLN A 36 -24.57 -0.75 -15.68
N ASP A 37 -24.05 -1.54 -16.63
CA ASP A 37 -22.93 -1.15 -17.51
C ASP A 37 -21.70 -0.65 -16.72
N GLY A 38 -21.37 -1.33 -15.62
CA GLY A 38 -20.23 -1.00 -14.75
C GLY A 38 -20.44 0.20 -13.82
N ARG A 39 -21.67 0.71 -13.69
CA ARG A 39 -22.00 1.83 -12.82
C ARG A 39 -23.05 1.44 -11.80
N ILE A 40 -22.86 1.83 -10.55
CA ILE A 40 -23.86 1.66 -9.50
C ILE A 40 -25.07 2.55 -9.86
N THR A 41 -26.27 1.93 -9.92
CA THR A 41 -27.55 2.59 -10.23
C THR A 41 -28.45 2.72 -9.01
N GLY A 42 -28.18 1.96 -7.94
CA GLY A 42 -28.90 2.07 -6.69
C GLY A 42 -28.17 1.39 -5.54
N ILE A 43 -28.37 1.95 -4.34
CA ILE A 43 -27.95 1.37 -3.06
C ILE A 43 -29.11 1.59 -2.10
N GLY A 44 -29.48 0.58 -1.34
CA GLY A 44 -30.59 0.69 -0.38
C GLY A 44 -30.51 -0.33 0.75
N THR A 45 -31.47 -0.22 1.66
CA THR A 45 -31.71 -1.15 2.78
C THR A 45 -33.01 -1.90 2.57
N GLY A 46 -33.18 -3.04 3.26
CA GLY A 46 -34.30 -3.94 3.06
C GLY A 46 -34.13 -4.81 1.81
N ASP A 47 -35.23 -5.33 1.28
CA ASP A 47 -35.23 -6.26 0.15
C ASP A 47 -34.73 -5.56 -1.14
N CYS A 48 -33.93 -6.31 -1.91
CA CYS A 48 -33.48 -5.85 -3.22
C CYS A 48 -34.70 -5.69 -4.17
N PRO A 49 -34.79 -4.55 -4.93
CA PRO A 49 -35.93 -4.29 -5.81
C PRO A 49 -36.01 -5.21 -7.04
N VAL A 50 -34.96 -6.02 -7.26
CA VAL A 50 -34.89 -7.03 -8.32
C VAL A 50 -34.28 -8.31 -7.71
N GLU A 51 -34.49 -9.47 -8.36
CA GLU A 51 -33.83 -10.71 -7.91
C GLU A 51 -32.30 -10.50 -7.96
N PRO A 52 -31.58 -10.69 -6.83
CA PRO A 52 -30.15 -10.49 -6.78
C PRO A 52 -29.40 -11.64 -7.45
N ASP A 53 -28.39 -11.28 -8.24
CA ASP A 53 -27.48 -12.25 -8.87
C ASP A 53 -26.58 -12.93 -7.83
N VAL A 54 -26.21 -12.20 -6.75
CA VAL A 54 -25.38 -12.73 -5.66
C VAL A 54 -25.91 -12.26 -4.30
N ARG A 55 -25.65 -13.09 -3.27
CA ARG A 55 -25.93 -12.77 -1.86
C ARG A 55 -24.67 -12.99 -1.03
N GLY A 56 -24.33 -12.00 -0.15
CA GLY A 56 -23.16 -12.07 0.71
C GLY A 56 -22.75 -10.73 1.31
N PHE A 57 -21.46 -10.56 1.57
CA PHE A 57 -20.92 -9.27 2.00
C PHE A 57 -20.67 -8.37 0.79
N ILE A 58 -21.11 -7.12 0.90
CA ILE A 58 -20.93 -6.09 -0.11
C ILE A 58 -19.99 -5.05 0.47
N LEU A 59 -18.78 -5.00 -0.07
CA LEU A 59 -17.71 -4.09 0.34
C LEU A 59 -17.33 -3.21 -0.84
N ALA A 60 -16.87 -1.99 -0.55
CA ALA A 60 -16.13 -1.23 -1.55
C ALA A 60 -14.81 -1.93 -1.87
N ASP A 61 -14.28 -1.73 -3.09
CA ASP A 61 -12.93 -2.17 -3.43
C ASP A 61 -11.94 -1.66 -2.39
N THR A 62 -11.03 -2.52 -1.98
CA THR A 62 -9.96 -2.14 -1.06
C THR A 62 -8.83 -1.43 -1.80
N VAL A 63 -8.05 -0.65 -1.05
CA VAL A 63 -6.79 -0.05 -1.51
C VAL A 63 -5.66 -0.62 -0.67
N ASN A 64 -4.62 -1.16 -1.33
CA ASN A 64 -3.41 -1.57 -0.65
C ASN A 64 -2.48 -0.36 -0.55
N MET A 65 -2.36 0.22 0.64
CA MET A 65 -1.74 1.53 0.83
C MET A 65 -0.21 1.52 0.86
N HIS A 66 0.42 0.34 0.85
CA HIS A 66 1.88 0.24 0.82
C HIS A 66 2.33 -1.08 0.21
N THR A 67 3.10 -1.00 -0.87
CA THR A 67 3.67 -2.16 -1.58
C THR A 67 5.05 -1.88 -2.14
N HIS A 68 5.75 -2.99 -2.48
CA HIS A 68 6.96 -3.04 -3.29
C HIS A 68 6.78 -4.14 -4.36
N CYS A 69 5.94 -3.89 -5.35
CA CYS A 69 5.45 -4.92 -6.27
C CYS A 69 6.51 -5.53 -7.21
N ALA A 70 7.64 -4.85 -7.44
CA ALA A 70 8.65 -5.39 -8.36
C ALA A 70 9.49 -6.53 -7.76
N ASP A 71 9.45 -6.72 -6.45
CA ASP A 71 10.11 -7.88 -5.82
C ASP A 71 9.22 -9.14 -5.79
N TYR A 72 8.02 -9.09 -6.37
CA TYR A 72 7.02 -10.18 -6.36
C TYR A 72 7.52 -11.50 -6.97
N GLY A 73 8.53 -11.44 -7.85
CA GLY A 73 9.19 -12.63 -8.41
C GLY A 73 10.35 -13.18 -7.59
N LEU A 74 10.78 -12.47 -6.53
CA LEU A 74 11.92 -12.86 -5.73
C LEU A 74 11.58 -14.03 -4.79
N SER A 75 12.38 -15.09 -4.87
CA SER A 75 12.32 -16.20 -3.90
C SER A 75 13.19 -15.89 -2.68
N VAL A 76 12.58 -15.82 -1.51
CA VAL A 76 13.27 -15.47 -0.26
C VAL A 76 13.74 -16.73 0.46
N PRO A 77 15.05 -16.85 0.77
CA PRO A 77 15.57 -17.97 1.55
C PRO A 77 15.01 -17.97 2.98
N PRO A 78 14.66 -19.15 3.53
CA PRO A 78 14.21 -19.24 4.92
C PRO A 78 15.25 -18.69 5.92
N GLY A 79 14.79 -17.90 6.90
CA GLY A 79 15.64 -17.41 8.01
C GLY A 79 16.59 -16.28 7.63
N ILE A 80 16.44 -15.67 6.47
CA ILE A 80 17.20 -14.47 6.10
C ILE A 80 16.86 -13.30 7.05
N SER A 81 17.87 -12.53 7.45
CA SER A 81 17.63 -11.36 8.29
C SER A 81 17.00 -10.20 7.51
N LEU A 82 16.34 -9.27 8.20
CA LEU A 82 15.80 -8.04 7.58
C LEU A 82 16.89 -7.28 6.82
N SER A 83 18.05 -7.09 7.44
CA SER A 83 19.16 -6.36 6.81
C SER A 83 19.69 -7.05 5.56
N ASP A 84 19.85 -8.39 5.59
CA ASP A 84 20.35 -9.14 4.43
C ASP A 84 19.32 -9.19 3.29
N LEU A 85 18.04 -9.04 3.61
CA LEU A 85 16.96 -9.05 2.63
C LEU A 85 16.75 -7.69 1.99
N VAL A 86 16.58 -6.61 2.78
CA VAL A 86 16.10 -5.31 2.27
C VAL A 86 17.03 -4.13 2.46
N ALA A 87 18.18 -4.28 3.20
CA ALA A 87 19.04 -3.12 3.43
C ALA A 87 19.75 -2.66 2.14
N PRO A 88 19.67 -1.38 1.78
CA PRO A 88 20.46 -0.81 0.68
C PRO A 88 21.96 -0.82 1.02
N PRO A 89 22.87 -0.91 0.01
CA PRO A 89 22.59 -1.16 -1.41
C PRO A 89 22.58 -2.66 -1.76
N ASP A 90 22.98 -3.56 -0.85
CA ASP A 90 23.40 -4.93 -1.17
C ASP A 90 22.46 -6.02 -0.65
N GLY A 91 21.36 -5.66 0.00
CA GLY A 91 20.33 -6.62 0.37
C GLY A 91 19.82 -7.41 -0.84
N LEU A 92 19.37 -8.64 -0.61
CA LEU A 92 18.95 -9.57 -1.66
C LEU A 92 17.92 -8.91 -2.63
N LYS A 93 16.97 -8.15 -2.08
CA LYS A 93 15.99 -7.38 -2.86
C LYS A 93 16.67 -6.42 -3.84
N HIS A 94 17.63 -5.62 -3.34
CA HIS A 94 18.31 -4.62 -4.19
C HIS A 94 19.15 -5.26 -5.29
N ARG A 95 19.84 -6.39 -5.00
CA ARG A 95 20.55 -7.16 -6.02
C ARG A 95 19.58 -7.70 -7.06
N TYR A 96 18.47 -8.32 -6.62
CA TYR A 96 17.44 -8.84 -7.51
C TYR A 96 16.91 -7.77 -8.46
N LEU A 97 16.57 -6.59 -7.95
CA LEU A 97 16.06 -5.49 -8.76
C LEU A 97 17.08 -4.96 -9.79
N ARG A 98 18.39 -4.97 -9.45
CA ARG A 98 19.45 -4.54 -10.36
C ARG A 98 19.81 -5.58 -11.42
N GLU A 99 19.78 -6.85 -11.08
CA GLU A 99 20.27 -7.95 -11.91
C GLU A 99 19.18 -8.58 -12.77
N THR A 100 17.91 -8.40 -12.39
CA THR A 100 16.79 -8.98 -13.14
C THR A 100 16.45 -8.14 -14.38
N PRO A 101 16.31 -8.78 -15.56
CA PRO A 101 15.91 -8.07 -16.77
C PRO A 101 14.59 -7.31 -16.59
N ALA A 102 14.51 -6.09 -17.14
CA ALA A 102 13.33 -5.22 -17.07
C ALA A 102 12.03 -5.93 -17.46
N SER A 103 12.06 -6.72 -18.53
CA SER A 103 10.88 -7.47 -19.00
C SER A 103 10.36 -8.51 -18.00
N ILE A 104 11.23 -9.04 -17.14
CA ILE A 104 10.83 -9.94 -16.05
C ILE A 104 10.21 -9.16 -14.92
N LEU A 105 10.82 -8.04 -14.52
CA LEU A 105 10.25 -7.15 -13.48
C LEU A 105 8.88 -6.62 -13.91
N GLU A 106 8.72 -6.16 -15.15
CA GLU A 106 7.42 -5.69 -15.69
C GLU A 106 6.36 -6.80 -15.67
N ARG A 107 6.73 -8.02 -16.07
CA ARG A 107 5.83 -9.18 -15.98
C ARG A 107 5.40 -9.46 -14.54
N ASP A 108 6.33 -9.40 -13.58
CA ASP A 108 6.05 -9.70 -12.18
C ASP A 108 5.22 -8.59 -11.53
N MET A 109 5.45 -7.32 -11.86
CA MET A 109 4.59 -6.20 -11.48
C MET A 109 3.17 -6.34 -12.06
N ALA A 110 3.04 -6.71 -13.35
CA ALA A 110 1.74 -6.97 -13.96
C ALA A 110 1.00 -8.13 -13.29
N ARG A 111 1.72 -9.20 -12.91
CA ARG A 111 1.17 -10.32 -12.14
C ARG A 111 0.68 -9.88 -10.76
N PHE A 112 1.48 -9.08 -10.03
CA PHE A 112 1.08 -8.50 -8.76
C PHE A 112 -0.23 -7.68 -8.89
N GLY A 113 -0.31 -6.79 -9.88
CA GLY A 113 -1.52 -6.00 -10.15
C GLY A 113 -2.75 -6.85 -10.48
N ASN A 114 -2.56 -7.92 -11.25
CA ASN A 114 -3.65 -8.85 -11.56
C ASN A 114 -4.11 -9.62 -10.31
N ASP A 115 -3.18 -10.11 -9.49
CA ASP A 115 -3.49 -10.81 -8.25
C ASP A 115 -4.16 -9.87 -7.23
N SER A 116 -3.71 -8.61 -7.15
CA SER A 116 -4.35 -7.56 -6.35
C SER A 116 -5.84 -7.38 -6.72
N ARG A 117 -6.14 -7.23 -8.02
CA ARG A 117 -7.52 -7.09 -8.50
C ARG A 117 -8.37 -8.34 -8.23
N ARG A 118 -7.82 -9.54 -8.41
CA ARG A 118 -8.51 -10.81 -8.10
C ARG A 118 -8.86 -10.93 -6.62
N ASN A 119 -8.04 -10.33 -5.75
CA ASN A 119 -8.25 -10.30 -4.31
C ASN A 119 -9.05 -9.07 -3.83
N GLY A 120 -9.74 -8.36 -4.74
CA GLY A 120 -10.65 -7.27 -4.40
C GLY A 120 -9.98 -5.91 -4.14
N SER A 121 -8.71 -5.74 -4.52
CA SER A 121 -8.02 -4.44 -4.45
C SER A 121 -7.88 -3.85 -5.83
N ARG A 122 -8.62 -2.78 -6.11
CA ARG A 122 -8.61 -2.13 -7.42
C ARG A 122 -7.28 -1.45 -7.71
N THR A 123 -6.68 -0.83 -6.68
CA THR A 123 -5.42 -0.09 -6.79
C THR A 123 -4.54 -0.32 -5.57
N PHE A 124 -3.28 0.06 -5.71
CA PHE A 124 -2.30 0.03 -4.62
C PHE A 124 -1.32 1.19 -4.75
N ALA A 125 -0.72 1.60 -3.63
CA ALA A 125 0.39 2.55 -3.58
C ALA A 125 1.71 1.78 -3.50
N ASP A 126 2.61 2.02 -4.46
CA ASP A 126 3.90 1.33 -4.56
C ASP A 126 5.06 2.30 -4.32
N PHE A 127 5.91 1.98 -3.36
CA PHE A 127 7.17 2.67 -3.13
C PHE A 127 8.20 2.15 -4.13
N ARG A 128 8.23 2.82 -5.29
CA ARG A 128 8.88 2.28 -6.47
C ARG A 128 10.36 2.60 -6.52
N GLU A 129 11.20 1.57 -6.30
CA GLU A 129 12.63 1.64 -6.51
C GLU A 129 12.99 1.75 -7.99
N GLY A 130 14.20 2.21 -8.29
CA GLY A 130 14.73 2.29 -9.66
C GLY A 130 14.53 3.66 -10.32
N GLY A 131 14.29 4.71 -9.53
CA GLY A 131 14.16 6.08 -10.02
C GLY A 131 13.05 6.24 -11.06
N ALA A 132 13.21 7.18 -11.98
CA ALA A 132 12.23 7.45 -13.03
C ALA A 132 11.96 6.24 -13.95
N GLU A 133 12.97 5.41 -14.25
CA GLU A 133 12.73 4.22 -15.09
C GLU A 133 11.92 3.17 -14.34
N GLY A 134 12.17 2.95 -13.05
CA GLY A 134 11.33 2.08 -12.21
C GLY A 134 9.86 2.53 -12.23
N CYS A 135 9.61 3.85 -12.13
CA CYS A 135 8.26 4.41 -12.21
C CYS A 135 7.62 4.18 -13.59
N ARG A 136 8.37 4.41 -14.68
CA ARG A 136 7.88 4.13 -16.04
C ARG A 136 7.55 2.67 -16.26
N MET A 137 8.36 1.75 -15.73
CA MET A 137 8.11 0.30 -15.82
C MET A 137 6.79 -0.07 -15.13
N LEU A 138 6.56 0.43 -13.91
CA LEU A 138 5.32 0.16 -13.18
C LEU A 138 4.12 0.79 -13.89
N ARG A 139 4.23 2.03 -14.37
CA ARG A 139 3.14 2.71 -15.09
C ARG A 139 2.73 1.94 -16.37
N ARG A 140 3.69 1.35 -17.11
CA ARG A 140 3.39 0.48 -18.25
C ARG A 140 2.72 -0.84 -17.83
N SER A 141 3.15 -1.42 -16.71
CA SER A 141 2.69 -2.73 -16.23
C SER A 141 1.34 -2.67 -15.54
N VAL A 142 1.09 -1.62 -14.73
CA VAL A 142 -0.12 -1.39 -13.93
C VAL A 142 -0.51 0.09 -13.98
N PRO A 143 -1.22 0.53 -15.02
CA PRO A 143 -1.54 1.96 -15.23
C PRO A 143 -2.29 2.62 -14.06
N ASP A 144 -3.10 1.85 -13.31
CA ASP A 144 -3.93 2.35 -12.21
C ASP A 144 -3.21 2.37 -10.85
N ALA A 145 -1.93 1.96 -10.77
CA ALA A 145 -1.16 2.03 -9.53
C ALA A 145 -0.84 3.49 -9.16
N VAL A 146 -0.90 3.79 -7.87
CA VAL A 146 -0.34 5.04 -7.30
C VAL A 146 1.15 4.81 -7.10
N ILE A 147 1.97 5.55 -7.82
CA ILE A 147 3.43 5.35 -7.88
C ILE A 147 4.12 6.41 -7.04
N LEU A 148 4.81 5.99 -6.00
CA LEU A 148 5.66 6.83 -5.17
C LEU A 148 7.11 6.50 -5.48
N GLY A 149 7.72 7.29 -6.36
CA GLY A 149 9.06 7.04 -6.87
C GLY A 149 10.13 7.24 -5.81
N ARG A 150 11.20 6.45 -5.86
CA ARG A 150 12.32 6.54 -4.95
C ARG A 150 13.56 6.99 -5.70
N PRO A 151 14.23 8.09 -5.27
CA PRO A 151 15.51 8.53 -5.87
C PRO A 151 16.60 7.48 -5.70
N LEU A 152 17.54 7.45 -6.63
CA LEU A 152 18.72 6.59 -6.62
C LEU A 152 19.96 7.31 -6.12
N SER A 153 20.05 8.64 -6.38
CA SER A 153 21.17 9.46 -5.98
C SER A 153 21.27 9.53 -4.45
N PRO A 154 22.47 9.40 -3.87
CA PRO A 154 22.68 9.61 -2.44
C PRO A 154 22.61 11.09 -2.05
N GLU A 155 22.70 12.01 -3.02
CA GLU A 155 22.60 13.45 -2.85
C GLU A 155 21.43 14.00 -3.67
N PHE A 156 20.92 15.16 -3.26
CA PHE A 156 19.81 15.79 -3.96
C PHE A 156 20.21 16.22 -5.38
N ASP A 157 19.57 15.59 -6.34
CA ASP A 157 19.66 15.92 -7.76
C ASP A 157 18.30 16.40 -8.27
N PRO A 158 18.13 17.69 -8.58
CA PRO A 158 16.84 18.22 -9.04
C PRO A 158 16.39 17.61 -10.37
N GLU A 159 17.31 17.24 -11.27
CA GLU A 159 16.96 16.64 -12.56
C GLU A 159 16.41 15.22 -12.35
N GLU A 160 16.96 14.46 -11.41
CA GLU A 160 16.43 13.14 -11.03
C GLU A 160 15.03 13.27 -10.42
N ILE A 161 14.85 14.19 -9.46
CA ILE A 161 13.56 14.43 -8.81
C ILE A 161 12.51 14.84 -9.83
N ASP A 162 12.82 15.76 -10.72
CA ASP A 162 11.95 16.18 -11.82
C ASP A 162 11.53 15.01 -12.69
N SER A 163 12.50 14.20 -13.13
CA SER A 163 12.23 13.03 -13.97
C SER A 163 11.35 11.96 -13.28
N ILE A 164 11.47 11.81 -11.96
CA ILE A 164 10.60 10.94 -11.18
C ILE A 164 9.18 11.52 -11.15
N LEU A 165 9.03 12.78 -10.78
CA LEU A 165 7.74 13.45 -10.60
C LEU A 165 6.96 13.66 -11.91
N GLU A 166 7.63 13.62 -13.07
CA GLU A 166 6.95 13.58 -14.38
C GLU A 166 6.21 12.26 -14.64
N THR A 167 6.57 11.19 -13.95
CA THR A 167 6.04 9.83 -14.20
C THR A 167 5.27 9.26 -13.02
N ALA A 168 5.67 9.61 -11.81
CA ALA A 168 5.09 9.15 -10.55
C ALA A 168 3.96 10.07 -10.07
N ASP A 169 3.21 9.61 -9.07
CA ASP A 169 2.18 10.38 -8.38
C ASP A 169 2.74 11.08 -7.14
N GLY A 170 4.02 10.85 -6.84
CA GLY A 170 4.74 11.43 -5.73
C GLY A 170 6.05 10.72 -5.44
N ILE A 171 6.59 10.97 -4.24
CA ILE A 171 7.82 10.34 -3.76
C ILE A 171 7.56 9.57 -2.47
N GLY A 172 8.06 8.32 -2.43
CA GLY A 172 8.08 7.47 -1.26
C GLY A 172 9.51 7.16 -0.86
N ILE A 173 9.94 7.63 0.31
CA ILE A 173 11.30 7.39 0.77
C ILE A 173 11.37 6.29 1.84
N SER A 174 12.60 5.79 2.07
CA SER A 174 12.90 4.91 3.18
C SER A 174 12.79 5.66 4.52
N SER A 175 13.56 5.36 5.48
CA SER A 175 13.58 5.98 6.79
C SER A 175 14.44 7.25 6.80
N ILE A 176 14.15 8.20 7.69
CA ILE A 176 15.04 9.36 7.95
C ILE A 176 16.40 8.93 8.48
N SER A 177 16.51 7.71 8.99
CA SER A 177 17.76 7.13 9.46
C SER A 177 18.67 6.66 8.33
N ASP A 178 18.17 6.56 7.11
CA ASP A 178 18.90 6.05 5.94
C ASP A 178 19.40 7.16 5.01
N MET A 179 19.00 8.42 5.24
CA MET A 179 19.27 9.55 4.34
C MET A 179 19.63 10.82 5.12
N ASP A 180 20.32 11.74 4.47
CA ASP A 180 20.58 13.07 5.03
C ASP A 180 19.28 13.88 5.20
N ARG A 181 19.11 14.56 6.35
CA ARG A 181 17.90 15.33 6.64
C ARG A 181 17.66 16.46 5.64
N GLY A 182 18.69 17.20 5.30
CA GLY A 182 18.58 18.31 4.35
C GLY A 182 18.22 17.83 2.95
N TYR A 183 18.64 16.60 2.58
CA TYR A 183 18.20 15.96 1.36
C TYR A 183 16.69 15.66 1.39
N ILE A 184 16.22 15.07 2.50
CA ILE A 184 14.79 14.72 2.67
C ILE A 184 13.92 15.98 2.65
N GLU A 185 14.33 17.05 3.35
CA GLU A 185 13.62 18.34 3.36
C GLU A 185 13.44 18.90 1.95
N ARG A 186 14.50 18.88 1.14
CA ARG A 186 14.43 19.36 -0.25
C ARG A 186 13.49 18.52 -1.11
N ILE A 187 13.48 17.18 -0.94
CA ILE A 187 12.51 16.31 -1.62
C ILE A 187 11.08 16.68 -1.22
N ALA A 188 10.82 16.81 0.09
CA ALA A 188 9.50 17.13 0.61
C ALA A 188 9.00 18.49 0.10
N ASP A 189 9.89 19.50 0.01
CA ASP A 189 9.57 20.81 -0.53
C ASP A 189 9.18 20.74 -2.01
N GLU A 190 9.96 20.04 -2.86
CA GLU A 190 9.65 19.82 -4.28
C GLU A 190 8.30 19.13 -4.50
N VAL A 191 8.02 18.09 -3.70
CA VAL A 191 6.74 17.35 -3.77
C VAL A 191 5.58 18.24 -3.35
N ARG A 192 5.74 19.03 -2.27
CA ARG A 192 4.73 19.97 -1.75
C ARG A 192 4.43 21.09 -2.75
N GLU A 193 5.46 21.69 -3.37
CA GLU A 193 5.28 22.73 -4.39
C GLU A 193 4.46 22.25 -5.57
N ARG A 194 4.59 20.97 -5.93
CA ARG A 194 3.83 20.32 -7.02
C ARG A 194 2.50 19.76 -6.58
N ARG A 195 2.16 19.78 -5.28
CA ARG A 195 0.96 19.21 -4.68
C ARG A 195 0.82 17.70 -4.98
N MET A 196 1.92 17.00 -4.92
CA MET A 196 2.01 15.57 -5.13
C MET A 196 2.11 14.84 -3.78
N ILE A 197 2.12 13.51 -3.80
CA ILE A 197 2.11 12.69 -2.59
C ILE A 197 3.54 12.53 -2.06
N PHE A 198 3.77 12.86 -0.78
CA PHE A 198 4.97 12.48 -0.06
C PHE A 198 4.61 11.44 1.00
N ALA A 199 5.36 10.33 1.06
CA ALA A 199 5.17 9.30 2.07
C ALA A 199 6.52 8.71 2.50
N ILE A 200 6.56 8.14 3.71
CA ILE A 200 7.82 7.72 4.33
C ILE A 200 7.64 6.53 5.26
N HIS A 201 8.59 5.57 5.21
CA HIS A 201 8.73 4.55 6.23
C HIS A 201 9.19 5.20 7.53
N THR A 202 8.58 4.84 8.65
CA THR A 202 8.80 5.50 9.92
C THR A 202 8.88 4.48 11.05
N SER A 203 9.94 4.59 11.85
CA SER A 203 10.11 3.81 13.08
C SER A 203 9.85 2.30 12.91
N GLU A 204 10.29 1.72 11.78
CA GLU A 204 10.18 0.28 11.56
C GLU A 204 11.25 -0.50 12.34
N ARG A 205 12.53 -0.11 12.22
CA ARG A 205 13.68 -0.78 12.85
C ARG A 205 14.04 -0.20 14.21
N ILE A 206 14.03 1.12 14.29
CA ILE A 206 14.36 1.93 15.45
C ILE A 206 13.36 3.07 15.56
N ARG A 207 13.18 3.62 16.76
CA ARG A 207 12.41 4.84 16.94
C ARG A 207 13.07 6.02 16.25
N GLU A 208 12.29 6.82 15.54
CA GLU A 208 12.72 8.00 14.80
C GLU A 208 12.10 9.30 15.32
N ASP A 209 12.63 10.42 14.86
CA ASP A 209 12.21 11.77 15.23
C ASP A 209 10.89 12.13 14.52
N ILE A 210 9.77 11.86 15.19
CA ILE A 210 8.43 12.08 14.62
C ILE A 210 8.14 13.57 14.36
N ASP A 211 8.71 14.48 15.15
CA ASP A 211 8.48 15.92 14.93
C ASP A 211 9.12 16.38 13.62
N PHE A 212 10.30 15.87 13.33
CA PHE A 212 10.94 16.11 12.04
C PHE A 212 10.14 15.49 10.89
N ILE A 213 9.69 14.24 11.03
CA ILE A 213 8.90 13.56 10.00
C ILE A 213 7.61 14.34 9.69
N LEU A 214 6.88 14.76 10.70
CA LEU A 214 5.64 15.53 10.52
C LEU A 214 5.88 16.92 9.91
N SER A 215 7.05 17.53 10.16
CA SER A 215 7.42 18.82 9.52
C SER A 215 7.60 18.72 8.01
N LEU A 216 7.81 17.51 7.47
CA LEU A 216 7.90 17.23 6.04
C LEU A 216 6.54 17.18 5.34
N ASP A 217 5.43 17.27 6.08
CA ASP A 217 4.06 17.22 5.58
C ASP A 217 3.73 15.92 4.81
N PRO A 218 3.98 14.73 5.40
CA PRO A 218 3.70 13.48 4.72
C PRO A 218 2.20 13.23 4.61
N ALA A 219 1.76 12.71 3.46
CA ALA A 219 0.38 12.26 3.28
C ALA A 219 0.03 11.05 4.16
N PHE A 220 1.00 10.23 4.49
CA PHE A 220 0.92 9.13 5.44
C PHE A 220 2.32 8.64 5.82
N VAL A 221 2.41 7.94 6.95
CA VAL A 221 3.62 7.24 7.40
C VAL A 221 3.39 5.73 7.41
N VAL A 222 4.46 4.93 7.29
CA VAL A 222 4.35 3.46 7.21
C VAL A 222 5.05 2.81 8.41
N HIS A 223 4.49 1.70 8.91
CA HIS A 223 4.95 0.80 9.99
C HIS A 223 4.74 1.32 11.41
N MET A 224 5.53 2.25 11.91
CA MET A 224 5.51 2.77 13.29
C MET A 224 5.72 1.70 14.39
N CYS A 225 6.41 0.58 14.09
CA CYS A 225 6.61 -0.55 15.01
C CYS A 225 7.33 -0.15 16.30
N GLU A 226 8.36 0.68 16.19
CA GLU A 226 9.19 1.15 17.33
C GLU A 226 8.76 2.52 17.88
N ALA A 227 7.63 3.06 17.39
CA ALA A 227 7.11 4.33 17.84
C ALA A 227 6.60 4.27 19.30
N THR A 228 6.73 5.37 20.02
CA THR A 228 6.10 5.54 21.35
C THR A 228 4.64 5.95 21.20
N ASP A 229 3.87 5.88 22.30
CA ASP A 229 2.49 6.38 22.32
C ASP A 229 2.43 7.87 21.98
N SER A 230 3.41 8.65 22.45
CA SER A 230 3.52 10.07 22.13
C SER A 230 3.73 10.31 20.62
N ASP A 231 4.49 9.46 19.93
CA ASP A 231 4.71 9.58 18.49
C ASP A 231 3.42 9.30 17.72
N ILE A 232 2.64 8.30 18.16
CA ILE A 232 1.34 7.95 17.57
C ILE A 232 0.31 9.07 17.79
N VAL A 233 0.25 9.64 19.01
CA VAL A 233 -0.63 10.78 19.31
C VAL A 233 -0.31 11.97 18.41
N LYS A 234 0.96 12.27 18.18
CA LYS A 234 1.36 13.35 17.26
C LYS A 234 0.90 13.11 15.82
N CYS A 235 0.95 11.87 15.32
CA CYS A 235 0.38 11.54 14.02
C CYS A 235 -1.14 11.77 14.01
N ALA A 236 -1.86 11.36 15.06
CA ALA A 236 -3.29 11.58 15.19
C ALA A 236 -3.66 13.08 15.25
N GLU A 237 -2.93 13.88 16.02
CA GLU A 237 -3.12 15.34 16.12
C GLU A 237 -2.80 16.08 14.81
N ALA A 238 -1.85 15.58 14.02
CA ALA A 238 -1.50 16.09 12.71
C ALA A 238 -2.40 15.56 11.58
N GLU A 239 -3.37 14.70 11.90
CA GLU A 239 -4.24 14.01 10.92
C GLU A 239 -3.45 13.24 9.84
N VAL A 240 -2.25 12.73 10.20
CA VAL A 240 -1.40 11.91 9.33
C VAL A 240 -1.69 10.43 9.58
N PRO A 241 -2.28 9.70 8.59
CA PRO A 241 -2.59 8.29 8.74
C PRO A 241 -1.35 7.41 8.88
N ILE A 242 -1.50 6.30 9.62
CA ILE A 242 -0.47 5.28 9.78
C ILE A 242 -0.84 4.05 8.93
N VAL A 243 -0.02 3.71 7.96
CA VAL A 243 -0.18 2.49 7.16
C VAL A 243 0.53 1.34 7.87
N LEU A 244 -0.24 0.34 8.26
CA LEU A 244 0.25 -0.84 8.97
C LEU A 244 0.44 -2.00 7.99
N CYS A 245 1.51 -2.79 8.21
CA CYS A 245 1.84 -3.95 7.40
C CYS A 245 2.02 -5.18 8.31
N PRO A 246 0.95 -5.68 8.97
CA PRO A 246 1.06 -6.68 10.03
C PRO A 246 1.75 -7.97 9.61
N THR A 247 1.50 -8.48 8.41
CA THR A 247 2.14 -9.72 7.92
C THR A 247 3.63 -9.53 7.71
N SER A 248 4.04 -8.46 7.03
CA SER A 248 5.46 -8.15 6.81
C SER A 248 6.18 -7.89 8.13
N ASN A 249 5.59 -7.11 9.02
CA ASN A 249 6.17 -6.84 10.35
C ASN A 249 6.36 -8.13 11.14
N ALA A 250 5.36 -9.02 11.17
CA ALA A 250 5.44 -10.30 11.88
C ALA A 250 6.54 -11.21 11.30
N TYR A 251 6.73 -11.22 9.97
CA TYR A 251 7.81 -11.97 9.33
C TYR A 251 9.19 -11.60 9.90
N PHE A 252 9.40 -10.32 10.19
CA PHE A 252 10.65 -9.81 10.78
C PHE A 252 10.65 -9.78 12.32
N GLY A 253 9.68 -10.44 12.97
CA GLY A 253 9.58 -10.49 14.43
C GLY A 253 9.20 -9.15 15.05
N LYS A 254 8.58 -8.26 14.28
CA LYS A 254 8.05 -6.97 14.74
C LYS A 254 6.56 -7.08 15.04
N THR A 255 6.08 -6.21 15.94
CA THR A 255 4.65 -6.12 16.25
C THR A 255 4.09 -4.85 15.65
N SER A 256 3.04 -4.98 14.84
CA SER A 256 2.30 -3.83 14.34
C SER A 256 1.62 -3.10 15.51
N PRO A 257 1.71 -1.76 15.61
CA PRO A 257 1.15 -0.99 16.72
C PRO A 257 -0.37 -0.77 16.63
N ALA A 258 -1.10 -1.65 15.95
CA ALA A 258 -2.52 -1.48 15.59
C ALA A 258 -3.42 -1.15 16.79
N ALA A 259 -3.37 -1.94 17.87
CA ALA A 259 -4.19 -1.72 19.07
C ALA A 259 -3.88 -0.37 19.73
N ARG A 260 -2.60 0.00 19.80
CA ARG A 260 -2.16 1.28 20.34
C ARG A 260 -2.62 2.44 19.44
N ALA A 261 -2.42 2.34 18.13
CA ALA A 261 -2.83 3.36 17.17
C ALA A 261 -4.33 3.66 17.26
N LEU A 262 -5.17 2.63 17.26
CA LEU A 262 -6.63 2.77 17.40
C LEU A 262 -7.01 3.38 18.76
N SER A 263 -6.41 2.92 19.87
CA SER A 263 -6.73 3.42 21.22
C SER A 263 -6.32 4.88 21.42
N LEU A 264 -5.31 5.35 20.69
CA LEU A 264 -4.80 6.72 20.75
C LEU A 264 -5.43 7.64 19.68
N GLY A 265 -6.41 7.14 18.92
CA GLY A 265 -7.19 7.94 17.98
C GLY A 265 -6.51 8.21 16.64
N ALA A 266 -5.45 7.46 16.30
CA ALA A 266 -4.82 7.59 14.98
C ALA A 266 -5.66 6.92 13.89
N ASP A 267 -5.74 7.55 12.73
CA ASP A 267 -6.26 6.94 11.51
C ASP A 267 -5.28 5.88 11.02
N ILE A 268 -5.79 4.67 10.74
CA ILE A 268 -4.99 3.57 10.24
C ILE A 268 -5.45 3.13 8.85
N ALA A 269 -4.49 2.69 8.04
CA ALA A 269 -4.72 1.99 6.80
C ALA A 269 -3.85 0.73 6.75
N LEU A 270 -4.08 -0.14 5.76
CA LEU A 270 -3.32 -1.38 5.61
C LEU A 270 -2.53 -1.40 4.31
N GLY A 271 -1.37 -2.04 4.35
CA GLY A 271 -0.53 -2.36 3.23
C GLY A 271 0.10 -3.75 3.36
N THR A 272 0.40 -4.40 2.25
CA THR A 272 1.04 -5.72 2.26
C THR A 272 2.57 -5.65 2.23
N ASP A 273 3.14 -4.47 1.98
CA ASP A 273 4.57 -4.23 1.89
C ASP A 273 5.24 -5.06 0.77
N ASN A 274 6.30 -5.79 1.07
CA ASN A 274 7.10 -6.51 0.07
C ASN A 274 6.32 -7.66 -0.59
N GLY A 275 6.15 -7.59 -1.91
CA GLY A 275 5.46 -8.60 -2.70
C GLY A 275 6.12 -9.99 -2.63
N MET A 276 7.44 -10.03 -2.41
CA MET A 276 8.19 -11.27 -2.20
C MET A 276 7.81 -12.03 -0.92
N LEU A 277 7.24 -11.35 0.07
CA LEU A 277 6.82 -11.92 1.36
C LEU A 277 5.32 -12.08 1.48
N CYS A 278 4.57 -11.12 0.97
CA CYS A 278 3.13 -11.02 1.17
C CYS A 278 2.40 -11.00 -0.17
N ARG A 279 1.33 -11.78 -0.29
CA ARG A 279 0.44 -11.66 -1.45
C ARG A 279 -0.37 -10.36 -1.35
N PRO A 280 -0.74 -9.74 -2.48
CA PRO A 280 -1.59 -8.55 -2.48
C PRO A 280 -3.06 -8.92 -2.18
N ASP A 281 -3.33 -9.31 -0.95
CA ASP A 281 -4.63 -9.75 -0.45
C ASP A 281 -4.98 -9.01 0.83
N MET A 282 -5.78 -7.95 0.69
CA MET A 282 -6.16 -7.07 1.80
C MET A 282 -7.12 -7.74 2.79
N VAL A 283 -7.86 -8.76 2.37
CA VAL A 283 -8.73 -9.54 3.28
C VAL A 283 -7.87 -10.40 4.20
N SER A 284 -6.86 -11.05 3.65
CA SER A 284 -5.88 -11.80 4.44
C SER A 284 -5.12 -10.88 5.40
N GLU A 285 -4.68 -9.71 4.95
CA GLU A 285 -3.97 -8.73 5.77
C GLU A 285 -4.84 -8.19 6.92
N ALA A 286 -6.12 -7.90 6.64
CA ALA A 286 -7.08 -7.52 7.66
C ALA A 286 -7.34 -8.64 8.68
N SER A 287 -7.30 -9.92 8.27
CA SER A 287 -7.41 -11.05 9.18
C SER A 287 -6.21 -11.13 10.14
N VAL A 288 -4.99 -10.93 9.63
CA VAL A 288 -3.78 -10.85 10.47
C VAL A 288 -3.87 -9.68 11.44
N LEU A 289 -4.32 -8.50 10.98
CA LEU A 289 -4.57 -7.36 11.84
C LEU A 289 -5.55 -7.68 12.97
N TYR A 290 -6.66 -8.35 12.65
CA TYR A 290 -7.65 -8.76 13.64
C TYR A 290 -7.04 -9.66 14.74
N ASP A 291 -6.13 -10.57 14.36
CA ASP A 291 -5.44 -11.41 15.35
C ASP A 291 -4.46 -10.61 16.22
N VAL A 292 -3.84 -9.56 15.69
CA VAL A 292 -3.00 -8.60 16.47
C VAL A 292 -3.83 -7.78 17.47
N LEU A 293 -5.12 -7.55 17.16
CA LEU A 293 -6.03 -6.77 18.02
C LEU A 293 -6.67 -7.57 19.16
N LYS A 294 -6.53 -8.90 19.19
CA LYS A 294 -7.02 -9.78 20.26
C LYS A 294 -6.09 -9.81 21.47
#